data_721d19a4a7687e6a257ff3cd973bab50
#
_entry.id   721d19a4a7687e6a257ff3cd973bab50
#
_cell.length_a   1.000
_cell.length_b   1.000
_cell.length_c   1.000
_cell.angle_alpha   90.00
_cell.angle_beta   90.00
_cell.angle_gamma   90.00
#
_symmetry.space_group_name_H-M   'P 1'
#
loop_
_entity.id
_entity.type
_entity.pdbx_description
1 polymer ?
#
loop_
_entity_poly.entity_id
_entity_poly.type
_entity_poly.pdbx_seq_one_letter_code
_entity_poly.pdbx_strand_id
1 'polypeptide(L)'
;MTNYLRLTPIFLVFILSSCSSIYIPSVPNTPMLTTQGEIAAGAHISLKGNFNFNSAYAVSNHFAVLANGAFLQNEKDKKDIKHKMIEIGGGYFKTFGPENNRILEIYAGLGSGKSDRLFRELDANKNILSIDHQKANYDKKFIQVNYSSKKVDNLKLFGVNFGLNYGTALRMSFINTNNFYINNVLQPNEDNIFLEPVFYTRMILSDEVQLQYTSGSNFGLKSRKFLNAGNSVFSVGAVVNLGRKPKK
;
A
#
# COMPACT_ATOMS: atom_id res chain seq x y z
N MET A 1 29.82 6.75 44.31
CA MET A 1 28.37 7.06 44.21
C MET A 1 28.01 7.19 42.73
N THR A 2 27.52 6.15 42.16
CA THR A 2 27.22 6.03 40.72
C THR A 2 25.73 6.26 40.48
N ASN A 3 25.38 7.42 39.91
CA ASN A 3 24.01 7.76 39.57
C ASN A 3 23.59 6.96 38.31
N TYR A 4 22.77 5.94 38.49
CA TYR A 4 22.08 5.29 37.39
C TYR A 4 20.96 6.20 36.88
N LEU A 5 21.21 6.84 35.73
CA LEU A 5 20.20 7.56 34.97
C LEU A 5 19.19 6.52 34.44
N ARG A 6 18.06 6.41 35.14
CA ARG A 6 16.94 5.55 34.67
C ARG A 6 16.35 6.19 33.44
N LEU A 7 16.79 5.74 32.26
CA LEU A 7 16.09 5.96 31.00
C LEU A 7 14.76 5.21 31.05
N THR A 8 13.72 5.91 31.47
CA THR A 8 12.34 5.43 31.34
C THR A 8 12.01 5.50 29.84
N PRO A 9 11.76 4.39 29.15
CA PRO A 9 11.29 4.46 27.77
C PRO A 9 9.90 5.09 27.81
N ILE A 10 9.79 6.31 27.31
CA ILE A 10 8.49 6.92 26.99
C ILE A 10 7.91 6.08 25.85
N PHE A 11 7.13 5.09 26.22
CA PHE A 11 6.28 4.35 25.29
C PHE A 11 5.17 5.32 24.89
N LEU A 12 5.43 6.07 23.80
CA LEU A 12 4.45 6.95 23.21
C LEU A 12 3.36 6.06 22.61
N VAL A 13 2.37 5.74 23.45
CA VAL A 13 1.14 5.07 23.03
C VAL A 13 0.43 6.07 22.12
N PHE A 14 0.67 5.97 20.82
CA PHE A 14 -0.20 6.57 19.82
C PHE A 14 -1.57 5.93 20.01
N ILE A 15 -2.43 6.61 20.73
CA ILE A 15 -3.87 6.32 20.74
C ILE A 15 -4.31 6.55 19.31
N LEU A 16 -4.34 5.46 18.54
CA LEU A 16 -4.89 5.41 17.22
C LEU A 16 -6.39 5.63 17.39
N SER A 17 -6.81 6.88 17.41
CA SER A 17 -8.20 7.21 17.17
C SER A 17 -8.51 6.65 15.78
N SER A 18 -9.16 5.50 15.76
CA SER A 18 -9.54 4.78 14.55
C SER A 18 -10.71 5.50 13.89
N CYS A 19 -10.52 6.77 13.51
CA CYS A 19 -11.35 7.39 12.51
C CYS A 19 -11.11 6.65 11.22
N SER A 20 -12.01 5.75 10.86
CA SER A 20 -11.84 4.98 9.64
C SER A 20 -12.04 5.89 8.44
N SER A 21 -10.99 6.17 7.69
CA SER A 21 -11.02 6.97 6.46
C SER A 21 -11.82 6.28 5.35
N ILE A 22 -12.51 7.05 4.52
CA ILE A 22 -13.13 6.58 3.27
C ILE A 22 -12.06 5.98 2.35
N TYR A 23 -10.89 6.63 2.27
CA TYR A 23 -9.76 6.15 1.49
C TYR A 23 -8.92 5.13 2.27
N ILE A 24 -8.69 3.97 1.65
CA ILE A 24 -7.79 2.93 2.16
C ILE A 24 -6.64 2.81 1.16
N PRO A 25 -5.39 3.10 1.59
CA PRO A 25 -4.25 3.03 0.68
C PRO A 25 -4.00 1.58 0.22
N SER A 26 -3.65 1.43 -1.05
CA SER A 26 -3.17 0.17 -1.62
C SER A 26 -1.67 0.00 -1.36
N VAL A 27 -1.20 -1.23 -1.45
CA VAL A 27 0.24 -1.51 -1.53
C VAL A 27 0.80 -0.87 -2.80
N PRO A 28 1.77 0.05 -2.71
CA PRO A 28 2.40 0.65 -3.88
C PRO A 28 3.06 -0.42 -4.76
N ASN A 29 2.94 -0.26 -6.07
CA ASN A 29 3.60 -1.16 -7.00
C ASN A 29 5.12 -0.87 -7.03
N THR A 30 5.91 -1.87 -6.71
CA THR A 30 7.37 -1.78 -6.64
C THR A 30 7.99 -2.89 -7.53
N PRO A 31 7.87 -2.82 -8.86
CA PRO A 31 8.13 -3.95 -9.73
C PRO A 31 9.60 -4.37 -9.80
N MET A 32 10.54 -3.45 -9.57
CA MET A 32 11.98 -3.68 -9.67
C MET A 32 12.40 -4.15 -11.08
N LEU A 33 11.87 -3.51 -12.12
CA LEU A 33 12.17 -3.80 -13.52
C LEU A 33 13.62 -3.42 -13.88
N THR A 34 14.23 -4.16 -14.80
CA THR A 34 15.62 -3.94 -15.20
C THR A 34 15.81 -3.86 -16.71
N THR A 35 15.00 -4.57 -17.49
CA THR A 35 15.11 -4.62 -18.95
C THR A 35 13.75 -4.67 -19.61
N GLN A 36 13.72 -4.35 -20.90
CA GLN A 36 12.53 -4.47 -21.74
C GLN A 36 11.99 -5.91 -21.74
N GLY A 37 10.67 -6.05 -21.74
CA GLY A 37 9.95 -7.33 -21.80
C GLY A 37 9.74 -7.98 -20.44
N GLU A 38 10.33 -7.44 -19.35
CA GLU A 38 10.05 -7.94 -18.00
C GLU A 38 8.62 -7.65 -17.57
N ILE A 39 7.99 -8.65 -16.93
CA ILE A 39 6.71 -8.54 -16.26
C ILE A 39 6.94 -8.79 -14.76
N ALA A 40 6.40 -7.91 -13.93
CA ALA A 40 6.29 -8.14 -12.50
C ALA A 40 4.82 -8.18 -12.11
N ALA A 41 4.37 -9.22 -11.43
CA ALA A 41 3.02 -9.33 -10.89
C ALA A 41 3.07 -9.72 -9.41
N GLY A 42 2.27 -9.08 -8.58
CA GLY A 42 2.24 -9.34 -7.15
C GLY A 42 0.83 -9.40 -6.60
N ALA A 43 0.64 -10.26 -5.61
CA ALA A 43 -0.59 -10.34 -4.82
C ALA A 43 -0.23 -10.24 -3.35
N HIS A 44 -0.90 -9.34 -2.63
CA HIS A 44 -0.60 -9.02 -1.23
C HIS A 44 -1.87 -9.04 -0.40
N ILE A 45 -1.76 -9.49 0.82
CA ILE A 45 -2.81 -9.40 1.83
C ILE A 45 -2.32 -8.55 3.00
N SER A 46 -3.13 -7.59 3.43
CA SER A 46 -2.83 -6.79 4.61
C SER A 46 -3.39 -7.42 5.88
N LEU A 47 -2.88 -7.01 7.05
CA LEU A 47 -3.41 -7.44 8.36
C LEU A 47 -4.89 -7.08 8.56
N LYS A 48 -5.41 -6.11 7.83
CA LYS A 48 -6.84 -5.72 7.86
C LYS A 48 -7.70 -6.51 6.86
N GLY A 49 -7.10 -7.49 6.15
CA GLY A 49 -7.79 -8.29 5.12
C GLY A 49 -7.93 -7.60 3.77
N ASN A 50 -7.25 -6.47 3.54
CA ASN A 50 -7.24 -5.82 2.23
C ASN A 50 -6.35 -6.64 1.28
N PHE A 51 -6.94 -7.13 0.21
CA PHE A 51 -6.24 -7.83 -0.87
C PHE A 51 -5.82 -6.81 -1.91
N ASN A 52 -4.55 -6.86 -2.33
CA ASN A 52 -3.99 -5.97 -3.34
C ASN A 52 -3.36 -6.81 -4.45
N PHE A 53 -3.58 -6.39 -5.66
CA PHE A 53 -2.97 -6.93 -6.87
C PHE A 53 -2.19 -5.82 -7.58
N ASN A 54 -0.95 -6.10 -7.94
CA ASN A 54 -0.06 -5.19 -8.65
C ASN A 54 0.50 -5.88 -9.87
N SER A 55 0.57 -5.18 -11.00
CA SER A 55 1.27 -5.66 -12.19
C SER A 55 2.03 -4.52 -12.87
N ALA A 56 3.13 -4.87 -13.53
CA ALA A 56 3.94 -3.95 -14.31
C ALA A 56 4.53 -4.67 -15.51
N TYR A 57 4.67 -3.95 -16.62
CA TYR A 57 5.31 -4.42 -17.85
C TYR A 57 6.31 -3.39 -18.36
N ALA A 58 7.55 -3.80 -18.58
CA ALA A 58 8.59 -2.98 -19.17
C ALA A 58 8.41 -2.89 -20.68
N VAL A 59 7.78 -1.82 -21.17
CA VAL A 59 7.54 -1.58 -22.61
C VAL A 59 8.84 -1.24 -23.34
N SER A 60 9.85 -0.74 -22.62
CA SER A 60 11.19 -0.49 -23.12
C SER A 60 12.21 -0.71 -22.01
N ASN A 61 13.51 -0.45 -22.29
CA ASN A 61 14.56 -0.55 -21.27
C ASN A 61 14.48 0.51 -20.15
N HIS A 62 13.58 1.50 -20.30
CA HIS A 62 13.44 2.60 -19.34
C HIS A 62 12.00 2.96 -19.03
N PHE A 63 11.01 2.47 -19.76
CA PHE A 63 9.61 2.81 -19.53
C PHE A 63 8.77 1.58 -19.25
N ALA A 64 7.85 1.73 -18.29
CA ALA A 64 6.92 0.68 -17.90
C ALA A 64 5.50 1.22 -17.76
N VAL A 65 4.54 0.32 -17.92
CA VAL A 65 3.13 0.53 -17.59
C VAL A 65 2.76 -0.28 -16.36
N LEU A 66 1.81 0.24 -15.58
CA LEU A 66 1.34 -0.34 -14.32
C LEU A 66 -0.16 -0.54 -14.34
N ALA A 67 -0.62 -1.62 -13.72
CA ALA A 67 -2.03 -1.80 -13.33
C ALA A 67 -2.09 -2.36 -11.91
N ASN A 68 -2.92 -1.76 -11.07
CA ASN A 68 -3.08 -2.14 -9.68
C ASN A 68 -4.56 -2.25 -9.32
N GLY A 69 -4.86 -3.10 -8.37
CA GLY A 69 -6.20 -3.23 -7.79
C GLY A 69 -6.13 -3.46 -6.29
N ALA A 70 -7.15 -3.01 -5.57
CA ALA A 70 -7.31 -3.30 -4.16
C ALA A 70 -8.77 -3.64 -3.85
N PHE A 71 -8.96 -4.62 -2.98
CA PHE A 71 -10.26 -5.10 -2.58
C PHE A 71 -10.27 -5.42 -1.10
N LEU A 72 -11.25 -4.89 -0.37
CA LEU A 72 -11.51 -5.21 1.02
C LEU A 72 -13.00 -5.51 1.21
N GLN A 73 -13.29 -6.60 1.87
CA GLN A 73 -14.60 -6.89 2.42
C GLN A 73 -14.40 -7.42 3.84
N ASN A 74 -14.89 -6.67 4.82
CA ASN A 74 -14.77 -7.01 6.23
C ASN A 74 -16.12 -6.75 6.90
N GLU A 75 -16.77 -7.80 7.34
CA GLU A 75 -18.08 -7.78 7.98
C GLU A 75 -17.94 -8.20 9.44
N LYS A 76 -18.36 -7.34 10.35
CA LYS A 76 -18.33 -7.55 11.81
C LYS A 76 -19.63 -7.03 12.43
N ASP A 77 -19.95 -7.49 13.63
CA ASP A 77 -21.19 -7.10 14.33
C ASP A 77 -21.42 -5.57 14.31
N LYS A 78 -20.39 -4.79 14.62
CA LYS A 78 -20.49 -3.32 14.73
C LYS A 78 -20.19 -2.57 13.46
N LYS A 79 -19.54 -3.20 12.46
CA LYS A 79 -19.19 -2.49 11.22
C LYS A 79 -18.98 -3.43 10.05
N ASP A 80 -19.46 -3.01 8.88
CA ASP A 80 -19.11 -3.59 7.60
C ASP A 80 -18.34 -2.58 6.78
N ILE A 81 -17.28 -3.03 6.14
CA ILE A 81 -16.47 -2.20 5.25
C ILE A 81 -16.26 -2.94 3.95
N LYS A 82 -16.69 -2.33 2.84
CA LYS A 82 -16.40 -2.78 1.48
C LYS A 82 -15.64 -1.67 0.77
N HIS A 83 -14.49 -2.02 0.23
CA HIS A 83 -13.65 -1.06 -0.51
C HIS A 83 -13.12 -1.73 -1.76
N LYS A 84 -13.16 -1.01 -2.87
CA LYS A 84 -12.61 -1.44 -4.16
C LYS A 84 -11.88 -0.27 -4.79
N MET A 85 -10.74 -0.54 -5.40
CA MET A 85 -9.97 0.48 -6.12
C MET A 85 -9.24 -0.16 -7.29
N ILE A 86 -9.11 0.58 -8.38
CA ILE A 86 -8.30 0.25 -9.54
C ILE A 86 -7.44 1.45 -9.92
N GLU A 87 -6.22 1.19 -10.35
CA GLU A 87 -5.26 2.20 -10.79
C GLU A 87 -4.56 1.72 -12.07
N ILE A 88 -4.27 2.66 -12.95
CA ILE A 88 -3.38 2.48 -14.09
C ILE A 88 -2.34 3.60 -14.08
N GLY A 89 -1.16 3.29 -14.58
CA GLY A 89 -0.10 4.28 -14.62
C GLY A 89 1.04 3.86 -15.53
N GLY A 90 2.06 4.68 -15.55
CA GLY A 90 3.30 4.39 -16.24
C GLY A 90 4.40 5.29 -15.75
N GLY A 91 5.62 5.03 -16.19
CA GLY A 91 6.76 5.82 -15.76
C GLY A 91 8.09 5.28 -16.21
N TYR A 92 9.11 5.85 -15.62
CA TYR A 92 10.52 5.62 -15.95
C TYR A 92 11.17 4.75 -14.89
N PHE A 93 12.06 3.85 -15.32
CA PHE A 93 12.95 3.11 -14.43
C PHE A 93 14.39 3.09 -14.96
N LYS A 94 15.34 3.01 -14.04
CA LYS A 94 16.77 2.93 -14.37
C LYS A 94 17.50 2.09 -13.33
N THR A 95 18.36 1.20 -13.81
CA THR A 95 19.33 0.48 -12.99
C THR A 95 20.62 1.26 -12.91
N PHE A 96 21.33 1.19 -11.78
CA PHE A 96 22.61 1.85 -11.56
C PHE A 96 23.37 1.18 -10.41
N GLY A 97 24.55 1.73 -10.10
CA GLY A 97 25.42 1.19 -9.06
C GLY A 97 26.25 -0.01 -9.54
N PRO A 98 27.06 -0.58 -8.64
CA PRO A 98 27.85 -1.75 -8.96
C PRO A 98 26.96 -2.92 -9.45
N GLU A 99 27.32 -3.55 -10.54
CA GLU A 99 26.56 -4.66 -11.16
C GLU A 99 25.05 -4.35 -11.41
N ASN A 100 24.67 -3.07 -11.55
CA ASN A 100 23.25 -2.65 -11.69
C ASN A 100 22.35 -3.20 -10.57
N ASN A 101 22.87 -3.23 -9.34
CA ASN A 101 22.14 -3.76 -8.18
C ASN A 101 21.16 -2.75 -7.56
N ARG A 102 21.14 -1.51 -8.01
CA ARG A 102 20.21 -0.47 -7.56
C ARG A 102 19.24 -0.10 -8.65
N ILE A 103 18.01 0.20 -8.28
CA ILE A 103 16.94 0.58 -9.20
C ILE A 103 16.24 1.81 -8.67
N LEU A 104 16.11 2.82 -9.51
CA LEU A 104 15.25 3.98 -9.30
C LEU A 104 14.08 3.89 -10.28
N GLU A 105 12.87 4.08 -9.77
CA GLU A 105 11.64 4.04 -10.57
C GLU A 105 10.79 5.25 -10.20
N ILE A 106 10.23 5.92 -11.20
CA ILE A 106 9.35 7.08 -11.04
C ILE A 106 8.09 6.81 -11.87
N TYR A 107 6.95 6.79 -11.22
CA TYR A 107 5.66 6.47 -11.82
C TYR A 107 4.63 7.56 -11.55
N ALA A 108 3.70 7.74 -12.46
CA ALA A 108 2.50 8.52 -12.29
C ALA A 108 1.29 7.75 -12.82
N GLY A 109 0.11 8.02 -12.29
CA GLY A 109 -1.08 7.32 -12.74
C GLY A 109 -2.37 7.93 -12.20
N LEU A 110 -3.44 7.28 -12.65
CA LEU A 110 -4.82 7.61 -12.31
C LEU A 110 -5.50 6.37 -11.74
N GLY A 111 -6.53 6.58 -10.94
CA GLY A 111 -7.34 5.52 -10.41
C GLY A 111 -8.71 5.99 -9.98
N SER A 112 -9.55 5.05 -9.67
CA SER A 112 -10.85 5.31 -9.05
C SER A 112 -11.15 4.25 -7.99
N GLY A 113 -11.98 4.61 -7.03
CA GLY A 113 -12.36 3.69 -5.98
C GLY A 113 -13.76 3.94 -5.44
N LYS A 114 -14.25 2.94 -4.73
CA LYS A 114 -15.54 2.95 -4.04
C LYS A 114 -15.36 2.46 -2.63
N SER A 115 -15.99 3.15 -1.69
CA SER A 115 -16.05 2.77 -0.28
C SER A 115 -17.51 2.71 0.16
N ASP A 116 -17.89 1.60 0.75
CA ASP A 116 -19.22 1.38 1.35
C ASP A 116 -18.98 0.90 2.78
N ARG A 117 -19.47 1.66 3.76
CA ARG A 117 -19.16 1.47 5.16
C ARG A 117 -20.41 1.61 6.00
N LEU A 118 -20.72 0.61 6.76
CA LEU A 118 -21.88 0.58 7.64
C LEU A 118 -21.39 0.40 9.06
N PHE A 119 -21.75 1.34 9.92
CA PHE A 119 -21.48 1.30 11.36
C PHE A 119 -22.78 1.11 12.10
N ARG A 120 -22.76 0.20 13.08
CA ARG A 120 -23.90 -0.10 13.94
C ARG A 120 -23.53 0.20 15.38
N GLU A 121 -24.37 0.97 16.04
CA GLU A 121 -24.33 1.10 17.49
C GLU A 121 -25.27 0.01 18.06
N LEU A 122 -24.75 -0.78 18.98
CA LEU A 122 -25.48 -1.92 19.57
C LEU A 122 -25.66 -1.69 21.07
N ASP A 123 -26.82 -2.04 21.60
CA ASP A 123 -27.08 -2.11 23.03
C ASP A 123 -26.38 -3.33 23.69
N ALA A 124 -26.54 -3.49 25.00
CA ALA A 124 -25.98 -4.61 25.77
C ALA A 124 -26.52 -5.98 25.30
N ASN A 125 -27.71 -6.01 24.69
CA ASN A 125 -28.35 -7.21 24.18
C ASN A 125 -28.08 -7.45 22.68
N LYS A 126 -27.16 -6.65 22.07
CA LYS A 126 -26.80 -6.64 20.64
C LYS A 126 -27.94 -6.17 19.70
N ASN A 127 -28.97 -5.49 20.20
CA ASN A 127 -29.94 -4.87 19.34
C ASN A 127 -29.34 -3.59 18.73
N ILE A 128 -29.72 -3.28 17.49
CA ILE A 128 -29.24 -2.12 16.77
C ILE A 128 -29.95 -0.87 17.28
N LEU A 129 -29.21 0.06 17.86
CA LEU A 129 -29.70 1.38 18.30
C LEU A 129 -29.66 2.40 17.19
N SER A 130 -28.57 2.44 16.44
CA SER A 130 -28.39 3.38 15.32
C SER A 130 -27.54 2.75 14.20
N ILE A 131 -27.72 3.27 12.99
CA ILE A 131 -26.94 2.91 11.80
C ILE A 131 -26.39 4.17 11.17
N ASP A 132 -25.10 4.20 10.91
CA ASP A 132 -24.43 5.20 10.08
C ASP A 132 -23.88 4.51 8.82
N HIS A 133 -24.49 4.81 7.67
CA HIS A 133 -24.16 4.22 6.38
C HIS A 133 -23.49 5.26 5.48
N GLN A 134 -22.22 5.05 5.18
CA GLN A 134 -21.40 5.97 4.41
C GLN A 134 -21.00 5.32 3.07
N LYS A 135 -21.38 5.95 1.96
CA LYS A 135 -21.03 5.53 0.60
C LYS A 135 -20.26 6.64 -0.11
N ALA A 136 -19.12 6.31 -0.67
CA ALA A 136 -18.34 7.27 -1.44
C ALA A 136 -17.74 6.63 -2.69
N ASN A 137 -17.77 7.39 -3.78
CA ASN A 137 -16.91 7.18 -4.94
C ASN A 137 -15.83 8.24 -4.91
N TYR A 138 -14.63 7.91 -5.37
CA TYR A 138 -13.53 8.86 -5.44
C TYR A 138 -12.64 8.61 -6.66
N ASP A 139 -12.03 9.68 -7.14
CA ASP A 139 -10.95 9.64 -8.11
C ASP A 139 -9.61 9.80 -7.41
N LYS A 140 -8.60 9.20 -7.99
CA LYS A 140 -7.23 9.22 -7.52
C LYS A 140 -6.28 9.61 -8.65
N LYS A 141 -5.33 10.50 -8.34
CA LYS A 141 -4.11 10.72 -9.12
C LYS A 141 -2.94 10.43 -8.21
N PHE A 142 -1.86 9.88 -8.75
CA PHE A 142 -0.68 9.63 -7.92
C PHE A 142 0.62 9.90 -8.66
N ILE A 143 1.64 10.23 -7.88
CA ILE A 143 3.05 10.21 -8.28
C ILE A 143 3.77 9.34 -7.27
N GLN A 144 4.70 8.51 -7.73
CA GLN A 144 5.41 7.56 -6.88
C GLN A 144 6.87 7.49 -7.29
N VAL A 145 7.75 7.44 -6.30
CA VAL A 145 9.18 7.19 -6.48
C VAL A 145 9.56 5.95 -5.68
N ASN A 146 10.20 4.99 -6.34
CA ASN A 146 10.74 3.79 -5.70
C ASN A 146 12.26 3.78 -5.78
N TYR A 147 12.88 3.37 -4.70
CA TYR A 147 14.30 3.03 -4.67
C TYR A 147 14.45 1.61 -4.15
N SER A 148 15.22 0.79 -4.87
CA SER A 148 15.44 -0.61 -4.52
C SER A 148 16.91 -0.98 -4.59
N SER A 149 17.32 -1.90 -3.73
CA SER A 149 18.65 -2.49 -3.74
C SER A 149 18.52 -4.02 -3.75
N LYS A 150 19.20 -4.67 -4.70
CA LYS A 150 19.16 -6.13 -4.91
C LYS A 150 20.29 -6.83 -4.17
N LYS A 151 19.98 -8.02 -3.60
CA LYS A 151 20.96 -8.92 -2.99
C LYS A 151 21.87 -8.25 -1.96
N VAL A 152 21.26 -7.45 -1.08
CA VAL A 152 21.99 -6.68 -0.08
C VAL A 152 22.41 -7.55 1.09
N ASP A 153 21.63 -8.61 1.38
CA ASP A 153 21.82 -9.48 2.54
C ASP A 153 21.30 -10.91 2.26
N ASN A 154 21.54 -11.82 3.20
CA ASN A 154 21.04 -13.18 3.17
C ASN A 154 20.36 -13.52 4.50
N LEU A 155 19.19 -14.14 4.40
CA LEU A 155 18.46 -14.68 5.53
C LEU A 155 18.61 -16.20 5.55
N LYS A 156 19.17 -16.75 6.65
CA LYS A 156 19.25 -18.19 6.85
C LYS A 156 18.00 -18.68 7.60
N LEU A 157 17.16 -19.46 6.92
CA LEU A 157 15.99 -20.10 7.52
C LEU A 157 16.04 -21.60 7.24
N PHE A 158 15.81 -22.43 8.28
CA PHE A 158 15.79 -23.89 8.18
C PHE A 158 17.02 -24.48 7.47
N GLY A 159 18.19 -23.85 7.63
CA GLY A 159 19.43 -24.30 6.98
C GLY A 159 19.64 -23.81 5.54
N VAL A 160 18.65 -23.15 4.93
CA VAL A 160 18.70 -22.60 3.58
C VAL A 160 18.98 -21.10 3.63
N ASN A 161 19.85 -20.60 2.75
CA ASN A 161 20.14 -19.17 2.59
C ASN A 161 19.24 -18.57 1.51
N PHE A 162 18.47 -17.56 1.86
CA PHE A 162 17.61 -16.78 0.96
C PHE A 162 18.20 -15.39 0.77
N GLY A 163 18.40 -14.96 -0.47
CA GLY A 163 18.83 -13.60 -0.77
C GLY A 163 17.71 -12.61 -0.45
N LEU A 164 18.09 -11.43 0.05
CA LEU A 164 17.15 -10.37 0.38
C LEU A 164 17.36 -9.16 -0.53
N ASN A 165 16.24 -8.59 -0.99
CA ASN A 165 16.19 -7.28 -1.63
C ASN A 165 15.44 -6.32 -0.70
N TYR A 166 15.90 -5.08 -0.61
CA TYR A 166 15.27 -4.02 0.17
C TYR A 166 14.86 -2.88 -0.73
N GLY A 167 13.82 -2.17 -0.33
CA GLY A 167 13.45 -0.96 -1.02
C GLY A 167 12.50 -0.09 -0.21
N THR A 168 12.32 1.10 -0.74
CA THR A 168 11.36 2.09 -0.25
C THR A 168 10.57 2.65 -1.42
N ALA A 169 9.34 3.01 -1.18
CA ALA A 169 8.52 3.78 -2.11
C ALA A 169 7.90 4.96 -1.36
N LEU A 170 7.91 6.10 -2.00
CA LEU A 170 7.18 7.26 -1.55
C LEU A 170 6.13 7.60 -2.61
N ARG A 171 4.86 7.50 -2.23
CA ARG A 171 3.73 7.85 -3.08
C ARG A 171 3.05 9.09 -2.54
N MET A 172 2.72 10.02 -3.44
CA MET A 172 1.82 11.13 -3.18
C MET A 172 0.53 10.87 -3.94
N SER A 173 -0.59 10.75 -3.21
CA SER A 173 -1.92 10.43 -3.76
C SER A 173 -2.86 11.61 -3.56
N PHE A 174 -3.45 12.09 -4.66
CA PHE A 174 -4.45 13.15 -4.68
C PHE A 174 -5.82 12.47 -4.82
N ILE A 175 -6.63 12.54 -3.78
CA ILE A 175 -7.95 11.91 -3.70
C ILE A 175 -9.02 12.98 -3.71
N ASN A 176 -10.05 12.77 -4.53
CA ASN A 176 -11.23 13.63 -4.57
C ASN A 176 -12.49 12.76 -4.57
N THR A 177 -13.40 12.97 -3.61
CA THR A 177 -14.70 12.29 -3.60
C THR A 177 -15.62 12.93 -4.64
N ASN A 178 -16.32 12.10 -5.42
CA ASN A 178 -17.23 12.56 -6.46
C ASN A 178 -18.68 12.49 -5.99
N ASN A 179 -19.05 11.41 -5.31
CA ASN A 179 -20.38 11.20 -4.76
C ASN A 179 -20.21 10.64 -3.35
N PHE A 180 -20.54 11.44 -2.36
CA PHE A 180 -20.46 11.06 -0.97
C PHE A 180 -21.83 11.14 -0.30
N TYR A 181 -22.29 10.04 0.29
CA TYR A 181 -23.57 9.93 0.96
C TYR A 181 -23.40 9.44 2.38
N ILE A 182 -24.19 10.02 3.31
CA ILE A 182 -24.39 9.51 4.66
C ILE A 182 -25.89 9.26 4.83
N ASN A 183 -26.28 8.03 5.13
CA ASN A 183 -27.68 7.60 5.27
C ASN A 183 -28.54 8.05 4.06
N ASN A 184 -28.00 7.88 2.84
CA ASN A 184 -28.59 8.29 1.56
C ASN A 184 -28.75 9.81 1.36
N VAL A 185 -28.23 10.66 2.27
CA VAL A 185 -28.17 12.11 2.11
C VAL A 185 -26.85 12.49 1.49
N LEU A 186 -26.89 13.21 0.36
CA LEU A 186 -25.69 13.71 -0.32
C LEU A 186 -24.94 14.69 0.58
N GLN A 187 -23.65 14.48 0.70
CA GLN A 187 -22.73 15.32 1.48
C GLN A 187 -21.82 16.13 0.54
N PRO A 188 -21.26 17.24 1.01
CA PRO A 188 -20.21 17.94 0.29
C PRO A 188 -19.04 17.01 -0.02
N ASN A 189 -18.46 17.15 -1.22
CA ASN A 189 -17.27 16.41 -1.59
C ASN A 189 -16.07 16.89 -0.78
N GLU A 190 -15.22 15.95 -0.42
CA GLU A 190 -13.92 16.21 0.20
C GLU A 190 -12.78 15.86 -0.75
N ASP A 191 -11.69 16.61 -0.63
CA ASP A 191 -10.41 16.29 -1.29
C ASP A 191 -9.29 16.21 -0.27
N ASN A 192 -8.30 15.36 -0.52
CA ASN A 192 -7.10 15.31 0.31
C ASN A 192 -5.88 14.90 -0.51
N ILE A 193 -4.71 15.22 0.03
CA ILE A 193 -3.42 14.78 -0.49
C ILE A 193 -2.85 13.85 0.58
N PHE A 194 -2.51 12.62 0.19
CA PHE A 194 -1.89 11.66 1.08
C PHE A 194 -0.43 11.44 0.70
N LEU A 195 0.44 11.49 1.70
CA LEU A 195 1.82 11.06 1.60
C LEU A 195 1.92 9.64 2.16
N GLU A 196 2.39 8.70 1.34
CA GLU A 196 2.35 7.27 1.61
C GLU A 196 3.77 6.67 1.51
N PRO A 197 4.62 6.87 2.53
CA PRO A 197 5.91 6.19 2.59
C PRO A 197 5.72 4.72 2.94
N VAL A 198 6.44 3.85 2.22
CA VAL A 198 6.52 2.41 2.51
C VAL A 198 7.94 1.92 2.39
N PHE A 199 8.26 0.94 3.24
CA PHE A 199 9.46 0.12 3.16
C PHE A 199 9.05 -1.31 2.82
N TYR A 200 9.86 -2.00 2.03
CA TYR A 200 9.61 -3.39 1.74
C TYR A 200 10.89 -4.20 1.71
N THR A 201 10.74 -5.46 2.08
CA THR A 201 11.77 -6.49 2.00
C THR A 201 11.25 -7.61 1.14
N ARG A 202 12.06 -8.10 0.21
CA ARG A 202 11.75 -9.25 -0.63
C ARG A 202 12.74 -10.37 -0.38
N MET A 203 12.24 -11.52 0.01
CA MET A 203 12.98 -12.77 0.11
C MET A 203 12.87 -13.51 -1.22
N ILE A 204 14.01 -13.85 -1.81
CA ILE A 204 14.10 -14.53 -3.10
C ILE A 204 13.92 -16.02 -2.85
N LEU A 205 12.83 -16.61 -3.34
CA LEU A 205 12.58 -18.06 -3.28
C LEU A 205 13.13 -18.77 -4.51
N SER A 206 12.94 -18.17 -5.69
CA SER A 206 13.52 -18.60 -6.96
C SER A 206 13.86 -17.37 -7.81
N ASP A 207 14.36 -17.55 -9.01
CA ASP A 207 14.66 -16.45 -9.94
C ASP A 207 13.38 -15.67 -10.29
N GLU A 208 12.23 -16.34 -10.33
CA GLU A 208 10.95 -15.75 -10.67
C GLU A 208 10.12 -15.35 -9.45
N VAL A 209 10.18 -16.12 -8.35
CA VAL A 209 9.25 -15.98 -7.21
C VAL A 209 9.93 -15.36 -6.01
N GLN A 210 9.30 -14.34 -5.44
CA GLN A 210 9.76 -13.65 -4.25
C GLN A 210 8.60 -13.47 -3.26
N LEU A 211 8.89 -13.58 -1.96
CA LEU A 211 7.97 -13.15 -0.91
C LEU A 211 8.27 -11.72 -0.52
N GLN A 212 7.26 -10.88 -0.46
CA GLN A 212 7.39 -9.47 -0.08
C GLN A 212 6.68 -9.20 1.23
N TYR A 213 7.40 -8.61 2.16
CA TYR A 213 6.84 -7.91 3.31
C TYR A 213 6.86 -6.40 3.03
N THR A 214 5.76 -5.71 3.34
CA THR A 214 5.63 -4.26 3.17
C THR A 214 5.13 -3.64 4.45
N SER A 215 5.76 -2.55 4.87
CA SER A 215 5.40 -1.74 6.03
C SER A 215 5.37 -0.28 5.64
N GLY A 216 4.31 0.43 6.00
CA GLY A 216 4.17 1.84 5.68
C GLY A 216 3.02 2.52 6.42
N SER A 217 2.92 3.81 6.19
CA SER A 217 1.88 4.66 6.77
C SER A 217 1.32 5.60 5.69
N ASN A 218 0.18 6.22 5.97
CA ASN A 218 -0.29 7.34 5.18
C ASN A 218 -0.51 8.57 6.06
N PHE A 219 -0.20 9.73 5.51
CA PHE A 219 -0.35 11.03 6.15
C PHE A 219 -1.22 11.91 5.27
N GLY A 220 -2.37 12.34 5.78
CA GLY A 220 -3.22 13.32 5.08
C GLY A 220 -2.69 14.73 5.33
N LEU A 221 -2.49 15.49 4.24
CA LEU A 221 -1.96 16.87 4.33
C LEU A 221 -3.04 17.91 4.58
N LYS A 222 -4.33 17.53 4.40
CA LYS A 222 -5.47 18.38 4.71
C LYS A 222 -6.26 17.78 5.88
N SER A 223 -6.72 18.62 6.80
CA SER A 223 -7.65 18.20 7.85
C SER A 223 -9.03 18.00 7.24
N ARG A 224 -9.48 16.75 7.14
CA ARG A 224 -10.77 16.35 6.60
C ARG A 224 -11.49 15.43 7.57
N LYS A 225 -12.83 15.49 7.57
CA LYS A 225 -13.63 14.66 8.48
C LYS A 225 -13.67 13.20 8.05
N PHE A 226 -13.80 12.95 6.75
CA PHE A 226 -13.99 11.61 6.18
C PHE A 226 -12.81 11.11 5.35
N LEU A 227 -12.08 12.02 4.69
CA LEU A 227 -10.81 11.75 4.02
C LEU A 227 -9.62 12.08 4.94
N ASN A 228 -9.51 11.40 6.07
CA ASN A 228 -8.41 11.58 7.02
C ASN A 228 -7.34 10.47 6.87
N ALA A 229 -6.16 10.69 7.46
CA ALA A 229 -5.15 9.65 7.61
C ALA A 229 -5.56 8.68 8.73
N GLY A 230 -5.12 7.44 8.65
CA GLY A 230 -5.44 6.47 9.71
C GLY A 230 -5.26 5.02 9.29
N ASN A 231 -4.85 4.79 8.04
CA ASN A 231 -4.62 3.44 7.53
C ASN A 231 -3.14 3.21 7.28
N SER A 232 -2.51 2.34 8.07
CA SER A 232 -1.17 1.82 7.78
C SER A 232 -1.23 0.71 6.73
N VAL A 233 -0.16 0.58 5.96
CA VAL A 233 0.03 -0.48 4.97
C VAL A 233 0.99 -1.50 5.58
N PHE A 234 0.45 -2.56 6.18
CA PHE A 234 1.22 -3.73 6.58
C PHE A 234 0.72 -4.91 5.77
N SER A 235 1.55 -5.49 4.94
CA SER A 235 1.14 -6.59 4.07
C SER A 235 2.24 -7.60 3.86
N VAL A 236 1.82 -8.82 3.57
CA VAL A 236 2.67 -9.90 3.08
C VAL A 236 2.11 -10.33 1.73
N GLY A 237 2.98 -10.68 0.79
CA GLY A 237 2.55 -11.09 -0.54
C GLY A 237 3.62 -11.84 -1.30
N ALA A 238 3.21 -12.39 -2.42
CA ALA A 238 4.09 -13.03 -3.40
C ALA A 238 4.22 -12.12 -4.62
N VAL A 239 5.43 -12.06 -5.16
CA VAL A 239 5.73 -11.32 -6.41
C VAL A 239 6.38 -12.31 -7.36
N VAL A 240 5.85 -12.34 -8.58
CA VAL A 240 6.38 -13.14 -9.69
C VAL A 240 6.99 -12.19 -10.72
N ASN A 241 8.21 -12.50 -11.17
CA ASN A 241 8.92 -11.74 -12.18
C ASN A 241 9.21 -12.66 -13.37
N LEU A 242 8.70 -12.31 -14.52
CA LEU A 242 8.89 -13.06 -15.77
C LEU A 242 9.73 -12.24 -16.76
N GLY A 243 10.41 -12.92 -17.67
CA GLY A 243 11.19 -12.27 -18.74
C GLY A 243 12.55 -11.72 -18.28
N ARG A 244 12.95 -11.94 -17.03
CA ARG A 244 14.32 -11.59 -16.58
C ARG A 244 15.33 -12.46 -17.31
N LYS A 245 16.28 -11.83 -18.00
CA LYS A 245 17.39 -12.57 -18.59
C LYS A 245 18.28 -13.10 -17.46
N PRO A 246 18.64 -14.39 -17.46
CA PRO A 246 19.60 -14.91 -16.50
C PRO A 246 20.90 -14.11 -16.61
N LYS A 247 21.51 -13.76 -15.48
CA LYS A 247 22.85 -13.17 -15.50
C LYS A 247 23.79 -14.22 -16.10
N LYS A 248 24.44 -13.88 -17.23
CA LYS A 248 25.60 -14.60 -17.75
C LYS A 248 26.79 -14.45 -16.81
#